data_5e2b9e44be04d760e38f56b65704d477
#
_entry.id   5e2b9e44be04d760e38f56b65704d477
#
_cell.length_a   1.000
_cell.length_b   1.000
_cell.length_c   1.000
_cell.angle_alpha   90.00
_cell.angle_beta   90.00
_cell.angle_gamma   90.00
#
_symmetry.space_group_name_H-M   'P 1'
#
loop_
_entity.id
_entity.type
_entity.pdbx_description
1 polymer ?
#
loop_
_entity_poly.entity_id
_entity_poly.type
_entity_poly.pdbx_seq_one_letter_code
_entity_poly.pdbx_strand_id
1 'polypeptide(L)'
;MAGESLDLVQFKGVWENPDFLAAQIASNWTQWYADKNPHTLRANEVREYVFATSTRETSNVSNDHQHSTHIPKLAQIYDNLKANYMYALVPNKNWFVFNGEDRSSVTKKKRKMIESYLRTKHRQRKFKDKLGELVDDWIMEGNCFCMVVFVNEQINGDDGEQLTGYSGPDIVRIAPNDIVFNLAASSFRRSPKIIRSIKSLGELARDIEERPDMKYAADIFNKIAEARRMYSGLSTEDANKYAQVTLDGFGSIAQYLKSGFVEILDFYGDIYDLETDTLYKNHQITVVDRRWIIRKEPVETWKGFPNIFHAGWRKRTDNLWSMGPLENLIGMQYKINHLENAKADAFDEMLHADRAVIGNVEEVVTEEDGTKTYYISDGQGDVKLIHPDTTVLQADFQIKANEDRMEAYAGAPREAMGIRTPGEKTKFEVATLDNARGRLFQFKTGEFESQFVEDILNAEVELSRKYLASTNGSATVEIVDETTGAKVFRDISKADLTANGKIQAQGAAHYARMAQLVQNLQGMMQLMMQDQEMQLHFPSTRLAQAFEELMEFEDQGLVQLYGRISERLEAQRLSQAADKTLQHEGAVDTTSNVPGQPEQTPQGVPTQ
;
A
#
# COMPACT_ATOMS: atom_id res chain seq x y z
N MET A 1 -15.91 67.70 30.33
CA MET A 1 -16.18 66.62 29.39
C MET A 1 -15.13 65.56 29.68
N ALA A 2 -15.54 64.54 30.41
CA ALA A 2 -14.69 63.42 30.78
C ALA A 2 -14.56 62.54 29.55
N GLY A 3 -13.30 62.25 29.15
CA GLY A 3 -12.99 61.28 28.12
C GLY A 3 -13.34 59.88 28.60
N GLU A 4 -14.28 59.26 27.96
CA GLU A 4 -14.47 57.80 28.04
C GLU A 4 -13.19 57.14 27.55
N SER A 5 -12.51 56.48 28.48
CA SER A 5 -11.44 55.54 28.16
C SER A 5 -12.07 54.40 27.36
N LEU A 6 -11.72 54.34 26.09
CA LEU A 6 -11.93 53.15 25.28
C LEU A 6 -11.19 52.02 26.02
N ASP A 7 -11.93 51.16 26.68
CA ASP A 7 -11.44 49.88 27.15
C ASP A 7 -10.86 49.15 25.93
N LEU A 8 -9.54 49.16 25.84
CA LEU A 8 -8.80 48.29 24.94
C LEU A 8 -9.21 46.87 25.35
N VAL A 9 -10.10 46.29 24.52
CA VAL A 9 -10.38 44.85 24.59
C VAL A 9 -9.02 44.17 24.55
N GLN A 10 -8.60 43.64 25.69
CA GLN A 10 -7.38 42.80 25.74
C GLN A 10 -7.62 41.68 24.75
N PHE A 11 -6.97 41.74 23.61
CA PHE A 11 -6.91 40.63 22.66
C PHE A 11 -6.23 39.48 23.41
N LYS A 12 -7.03 38.52 23.88
CA LYS A 12 -6.51 37.26 24.36
C LYS A 12 -5.81 36.59 23.19
N GLY A 13 -4.63 36.04 23.41
CA GLY A 13 -3.86 35.36 22.36
C GLY A 13 -4.67 34.29 21.65
N VAL A 14 -4.26 33.96 20.44
CA VAL A 14 -4.93 32.95 19.59
C VAL A 14 -5.14 31.64 20.35
N TRP A 15 -4.18 31.27 21.20
CA TRP A 15 -4.25 30.06 21.98
C TRP A 15 -5.33 30.09 23.07
N GLU A 16 -5.59 31.19 23.68
CA GLU A 16 -6.58 31.32 24.76
C GLU A 16 -8.01 31.52 24.29
N ASN A 17 -8.20 31.91 23.02
CA ASN A 17 -9.51 32.13 22.42
C ASN A 17 -9.92 30.94 21.55
N PRO A 18 -10.76 29.99 22.06
CA PRO A 18 -11.15 28.79 21.32
C PRO A 18 -11.93 29.09 20.04
N ASP A 19 -12.77 30.13 20.02
CA ASP A 19 -13.57 30.47 18.84
C ASP A 19 -12.69 30.98 17.71
N PHE A 20 -11.70 31.81 18.02
CA PHE A 20 -10.75 32.33 17.04
C PHE A 20 -9.85 31.24 16.48
N LEU A 21 -9.36 30.35 17.34
CA LEU A 21 -8.53 29.23 16.95
C LEU A 21 -9.30 28.24 16.06
N ALA A 22 -10.57 27.95 16.38
CA ALA A 22 -11.43 27.10 15.56
C ALA A 22 -11.66 27.74 14.17
N ALA A 23 -11.95 29.04 14.13
CA ALA A 23 -12.14 29.77 12.88
C ALA A 23 -10.87 29.79 12.02
N GLN A 24 -9.69 29.94 12.63
CA GLN A 24 -8.41 29.89 11.92
C GLN A 24 -8.14 28.51 11.31
N ILE A 25 -8.39 27.42 12.06
CA ILE A 25 -8.24 26.04 11.54
C ILE A 25 -9.22 25.80 10.40
N ALA A 26 -10.48 26.23 10.52
CA ALA A 26 -11.48 26.11 9.47
C ALA A 26 -11.11 26.92 8.21
N SER A 27 -10.55 28.12 8.37
CA SER A 27 -10.05 28.94 7.28
C SER A 27 -8.87 28.26 6.56
N ASN A 28 -7.91 27.72 7.32
CA ASN A 28 -6.78 27.00 6.76
C ASN A 28 -7.24 25.74 5.99
N TRP A 29 -8.23 25.01 6.52
CA TRP A 29 -8.84 23.89 5.80
C TRP A 29 -9.38 24.33 4.45
N THR A 30 -10.19 25.38 4.41
CA THR A 30 -10.81 25.87 3.18
C THR A 30 -9.78 26.32 2.15
N GLN A 31 -8.75 27.06 2.59
CA GLN A 31 -7.69 27.53 1.71
C GLN A 31 -6.88 26.36 1.15
N TRP A 32 -6.38 25.46 2.00
CA TRP A 32 -5.55 24.34 1.55
C TRP A 32 -6.35 23.30 0.73
N TYR A 33 -7.65 23.19 0.98
CA TYR A 33 -8.54 22.37 0.16
C TYR A 33 -8.70 22.97 -1.25
N ALA A 34 -8.85 24.28 -1.35
CA ALA A 34 -8.89 24.98 -2.64
C ALA A 34 -7.56 24.83 -3.40
N ASP A 35 -6.42 24.97 -2.72
CA ASP A 35 -5.09 24.78 -3.30
C ASP A 35 -4.88 23.34 -3.84
N LYS A 36 -5.51 22.35 -3.20
CA LYS A 36 -5.48 20.94 -3.60
C LYS A 36 -6.39 20.62 -4.78
N ASN A 37 -7.42 21.43 -5.04
CA ASN A 37 -8.48 21.14 -6.03
C ASN A 37 -7.98 20.62 -7.39
N PRO A 38 -6.90 21.15 -8.01
CA PRO A 38 -6.38 20.64 -9.27
C PRO A 38 -5.94 19.17 -9.22
N HIS A 39 -5.46 18.71 -8.06
CA HIS A 39 -5.09 17.30 -7.84
C HIS A 39 -6.33 16.43 -7.67
N THR A 40 -7.30 16.91 -6.91
CA THR A 40 -8.58 16.22 -6.69
C THR A 40 -9.33 16.00 -8.00
N LEU A 41 -9.39 17.00 -8.87
CA LEU A 41 -10.04 16.88 -10.19
C LEU A 41 -9.38 15.80 -11.05
N ARG A 42 -8.05 15.76 -11.10
CA ARG A 42 -7.32 14.72 -11.86
C ARG A 42 -7.52 13.33 -11.26
N ALA A 43 -7.50 13.20 -9.94
CA ALA A 43 -7.74 11.94 -9.26
C ALA A 43 -9.16 11.42 -9.52
N ASN A 44 -10.15 12.32 -9.52
CA ASN A 44 -11.53 11.96 -9.87
C ASN A 44 -11.64 11.50 -11.33
N GLU A 45 -10.98 12.18 -12.26
CA GLU A 45 -10.93 11.77 -13.66
C GLU A 45 -10.32 10.37 -13.81
N VAL A 46 -9.18 10.08 -13.14
CA VAL A 46 -8.60 8.72 -13.12
C VAL A 46 -9.62 7.70 -12.61
N ARG A 47 -10.31 8.03 -11.51
CA ARG A 47 -11.30 7.15 -10.87
C ARG A 47 -12.48 6.86 -11.78
N GLU A 48 -12.97 7.87 -12.51
CA GLU A 48 -14.05 7.70 -13.49
C GLU A 48 -13.68 6.71 -14.59
N TYR A 49 -12.47 6.80 -15.13
CA TYR A 49 -11.99 5.89 -16.17
C TYR A 49 -11.64 4.48 -15.67
N VAL A 50 -11.12 4.35 -14.45
CA VAL A 50 -10.81 3.04 -13.87
C VAL A 50 -12.07 2.26 -13.55
N PHE A 51 -13.07 2.91 -12.94
CA PHE A 51 -14.32 2.25 -12.56
C PHE A 51 -15.42 2.35 -13.63
N ALA A 52 -15.22 3.17 -14.66
CA ALA A 52 -16.19 3.41 -15.73
C ALA A 52 -17.61 3.66 -15.20
N THR A 53 -17.74 4.54 -14.20
CA THR A 53 -18.97 4.80 -13.45
C THR A 53 -20.10 5.28 -14.36
N SER A 54 -19.75 6.08 -15.38
CA SER A 54 -20.64 6.49 -16.45
C SER A 54 -20.02 6.13 -17.78
N THR A 55 -20.43 5.01 -18.36
CA THR A 55 -19.87 4.51 -19.63
C THR A 55 -20.03 5.50 -20.77
N ARG A 56 -21.15 6.23 -20.81
CA ARG A 56 -21.41 7.25 -21.81
C ARG A 56 -20.48 8.45 -21.70
N GLU A 57 -20.26 8.95 -20.48
CA GLU A 57 -19.41 10.11 -20.22
C GLU A 57 -17.93 9.79 -20.42
N THR A 58 -17.49 8.60 -20.04
CA THR A 58 -16.09 8.18 -20.21
C THR A 58 -15.74 7.71 -21.61
N SER A 59 -16.70 7.19 -22.36
CA SER A 59 -16.45 6.64 -23.70
C SER A 59 -16.70 7.62 -24.84
N ASN A 60 -17.61 8.58 -24.67
CA ASN A 60 -18.01 9.53 -25.69
C ASN A 60 -18.13 10.95 -25.10
N VAL A 61 -17.00 11.46 -24.61
CA VAL A 61 -16.91 12.76 -23.88
C VAL A 61 -17.43 13.94 -24.72
N SER A 62 -17.12 13.96 -26.02
CA SER A 62 -17.54 15.03 -26.93
C SER A 62 -18.94 14.84 -27.50
N ASN A 63 -19.62 13.72 -27.24
CA ASN A 63 -20.89 13.32 -27.85
C ASN A 63 -20.85 13.31 -29.41
N ASP A 64 -19.67 13.09 -29.99
CA ASP A 64 -19.47 13.08 -31.44
C ASP A 64 -19.85 11.75 -32.08
N HIS A 65 -20.01 10.69 -31.27
CA HIS A 65 -20.30 9.33 -31.71
C HIS A 65 -21.70 8.88 -31.31
N GLN A 66 -22.30 8.02 -32.12
CA GLN A 66 -23.56 7.35 -31.77
C GLN A 66 -23.35 6.25 -30.74
N HIS A 67 -22.20 5.59 -30.82
CA HIS A 67 -21.79 4.54 -29.88
C HIS A 67 -21.07 5.07 -28.65
N SER A 68 -21.17 4.33 -27.56
CA SER A 68 -20.55 4.68 -26.26
C SER A 68 -19.90 3.42 -25.66
N THR A 69 -18.93 2.86 -26.39
CA THR A 69 -18.18 1.69 -25.96
C THR A 69 -16.96 2.13 -25.14
N HIS A 70 -16.79 1.59 -23.96
CA HIS A 70 -15.62 1.80 -23.12
C HIS A 70 -14.74 0.55 -23.06
N ILE A 71 -13.47 0.68 -23.46
CA ILE A 71 -12.47 -0.40 -23.34
C ILE A 71 -11.72 -0.18 -22.03
N PRO A 72 -11.84 -1.08 -21.01
CA PRO A 72 -11.32 -0.85 -19.67
C PRO A 72 -9.82 -1.13 -19.57
N LYS A 73 -8.99 -0.52 -20.43
CA LYS A 73 -7.54 -0.73 -20.44
C LYS A 73 -6.86 -0.14 -19.21
N LEU A 74 -7.34 1.02 -18.77
CA LEU A 74 -6.80 1.67 -17.58
C LEU A 74 -7.07 0.85 -16.30
N ALA A 75 -8.26 0.25 -16.21
CA ALA A 75 -8.61 -0.66 -15.11
C ALA A 75 -7.71 -1.91 -15.09
N GLN A 76 -7.46 -2.50 -16.26
CA GLN A 76 -6.54 -3.64 -16.37
C GLN A 76 -5.13 -3.29 -15.88
N ILE A 77 -4.62 -2.11 -16.26
CA ILE A 77 -3.30 -1.63 -15.81
C ILE A 77 -3.29 -1.40 -14.30
N TYR A 78 -4.34 -0.80 -13.75
CA TYR A 78 -4.49 -0.59 -12.30
C TYR A 78 -4.42 -1.89 -11.52
N ASP A 79 -5.22 -2.90 -11.91
CA ASP A 79 -5.26 -4.20 -11.24
C ASP A 79 -3.90 -4.92 -11.29
N ASN A 80 -3.22 -4.84 -12.44
CA ASN A 80 -1.90 -5.43 -12.62
C ASN A 80 -0.85 -4.74 -11.75
N LEU A 81 -0.84 -3.40 -11.71
CA LEU A 81 0.07 -2.65 -10.84
C LEU A 81 -0.18 -2.99 -9.38
N LYS A 82 -1.44 -2.99 -8.93
CA LYS A 82 -1.81 -3.35 -7.55
C LYS A 82 -1.32 -4.74 -7.17
N ALA A 83 -1.62 -5.75 -8.01
CA ALA A 83 -1.21 -7.12 -7.77
C ALA A 83 0.31 -7.26 -7.66
N ASN A 84 1.05 -6.64 -8.58
CA ASN A 84 2.51 -6.70 -8.61
C ASN A 84 3.14 -6.00 -7.40
N TYR A 85 2.66 -4.79 -7.03
CA TYR A 85 3.18 -4.08 -5.86
C TYR A 85 2.86 -4.80 -4.55
N MET A 86 1.64 -5.31 -4.39
CA MET A 86 1.29 -6.07 -3.20
C MET A 86 2.11 -7.36 -3.06
N TYR A 87 2.36 -8.03 -4.18
CA TYR A 87 3.22 -9.22 -4.19
C TYR A 87 4.68 -8.89 -3.84
N ALA A 88 5.19 -7.75 -4.31
CA ALA A 88 6.55 -7.32 -4.02
C ALA A 88 6.73 -6.80 -2.58
N LEU A 89 5.74 -6.04 -2.04
CA LEU A 89 5.84 -5.42 -0.73
C LEU A 89 5.64 -6.42 0.41
N VAL A 90 4.68 -7.33 0.27
CA VAL A 90 4.36 -8.33 1.29
C VAL A 90 4.32 -9.72 0.67
N PRO A 91 5.48 -10.24 0.24
CA PRO A 91 5.54 -11.54 -0.44
C PRO A 91 5.10 -12.68 0.47
N ASN A 92 5.68 -12.77 1.66
CA ASN A 92 5.52 -13.86 2.62
C ASN A 92 5.57 -13.36 4.07
N LYS A 93 5.69 -14.28 5.03
CA LYS A 93 5.74 -13.96 6.46
C LYS A 93 6.97 -13.15 6.88
N ASN A 94 8.10 -13.28 6.19
CA ASN A 94 9.39 -12.67 6.54
C ASN A 94 9.74 -11.44 5.70
N TRP A 95 8.75 -10.59 5.41
CA TRP A 95 8.92 -9.42 4.56
C TRP A 95 9.62 -8.22 5.23
N PHE A 96 9.88 -8.29 6.54
CA PHE A 96 10.66 -7.31 7.27
C PHE A 96 11.59 -7.97 8.29
N VAL A 97 12.72 -7.33 8.58
CA VAL A 97 13.73 -7.79 9.53
C VAL A 97 14.16 -6.65 10.44
N PHE A 98 14.36 -6.93 11.71
CA PHE A 98 14.89 -5.98 12.66
C PHE A 98 16.43 -6.01 12.63
N ASN A 99 17.06 -4.97 12.09
CA ASN A 99 18.50 -4.79 12.09
C ASN A 99 18.93 -4.01 13.35
N GLY A 100 19.58 -4.71 14.26
CA GLY A 100 20.12 -4.09 15.47
C GLY A 100 21.58 -3.72 15.31
N GLU A 101 22.00 -2.71 16.06
CA GLU A 101 23.38 -2.23 16.12
C GLU A 101 24.29 -3.18 16.89
N ASP A 102 23.74 -3.91 17.88
CA ASP A 102 24.50 -4.82 18.74
C ASP A 102 24.46 -6.26 18.25
N ARG A 103 25.61 -6.92 18.30
CA ARG A 103 25.78 -8.35 17.92
C ARG A 103 25.61 -9.33 19.08
N SER A 104 25.18 -8.87 20.28
CA SER A 104 25.03 -9.74 21.44
C SER A 104 23.90 -10.77 21.28
N SER A 105 24.04 -11.93 21.93
CA SER A 105 23.03 -13.00 21.91
C SER A 105 21.68 -12.56 22.51
N VAL A 106 21.70 -11.67 23.48
CA VAL A 106 20.51 -11.08 24.10
C VAL A 106 19.77 -10.22 23.09
N THR A 107 20.49 -9.44 22.29
CA THR A 107 19.92 -8.61 21.24
C THR A 107 19.29 -9.45 20.12
N LYS A 108 19.88 -10.61 19.75
CA LYS A 108 19.29 -11.52 18.78
C LYS A 108 17.94 -12.07 19.23
N LYS A 109 17.82 -12.49 20.50
CA LYS A 109 16.54 -12.93 21.07
C LYS A 109 15.50 -11.79 21.06
N LYS A 110 15.88 -10.58 21.47
CA LYS A 110 14.98 -9.43 21.45
C LYS A 110 14.54 -9.07 20.03
N ARG A 111 15.40 -9.20 19.03
CA ARG A 111 15.04 -9.00 17.61
C ARG A 111 13.92 -9.94 17.17
N LYS A 112 14.12 -11.24 17.38
CA LYS A 112 13.10 -12.23 17.04
C LYS A 112 11.78 -12.00 17.79
N MET A 113 11.85 -11.52 19.04
CA MET A 113 10.67 -11.15 19.81
C MET A 113 9.93 -9.95 19.20
N ILE A 114 10.65 -8.89 18.79
CA ILE A 114 10.05 -7.72 18.13
C ILE A 114 9.40 -8.12 16.80
N GLU A 115 10.10 -8.91 15.99
CA GLU A 115 9.56 -9.38 14.71
C GLU A 115 8.31 -10.25 14.90
N SER A 116 8.36 -11.20 15.83
CA SER A 116 7.21 -12.06 16.14
C SER A 116 6.03 -11.28 16.72
N TYR A 117 6.31 -10.28 17.58
CA TYR A 117 5.29 -9.38 18.12
C TYR A 117 4.55 -8.63 17.01
N LEU A 118 5.28 -7.96 16.12
CA LEU A 118 4.67 -7.22 15.01
C LEU A 118 3.91 -8.15 14.06
N ARG A 119 4.48 -9.31 13.70
CA ARG A 119 3.78 -10.29 12.84
C ARG A 119 2.45 -10.73 13.45
N THR A 120 2.42 -10.98 14.76
CA THR A 120 1.18 -11.36 15.45
C THR A 120 0.16 -10.21 15.42
N LYS A 121 0.60 -8.98 15.69
CA LYS A 121 -0.28 -7.80 15.66
C LYS A 121 -0.79 -7.50 14.25
N HIS A 122 0.08 -7.60 13.24
CA HIS A 122 -0.28 -7.43 11.84
C HIS A 122 -1.32 -8.46 11.38
N ARG A 123 -1.17 -9.72 11.81
CA ARG A 123 -2.16 -10.77 11.51
C ARG A 123 -3.51 -10.47 12.16
N GLN A 124 -3.52 -10.06 13.43
CA GLN A 124 -4.74 -9.71 14.17
C GLN A 124 -5.50 -8.55 13.54
N ARG A 125 -4.78 -7.55 13.03
CA ARG A 125 -5.35 -6.31 12.44
C ARG A 125 -5.42 -6.30 10.92
N LYS A 126 -5.12 -7.42 10.26
CA LYS A 126 -5.14 -7.54 8.80
C LYS A 126 -4.32 -6.44 8.11
N PHE A 127 -3.09 -6.26 8.58
CA PHE A 127 -2.17 -5.23 8.06
C PHE A 127 -2.04 -5.26 6.53
N LYS A 128 -2.01 -6.46 5.94
CA LYS A 128 -1.90 -6.64 4.49
C LYS A 128 -3.06 -5.99 3.73
N ASP A 129 -4.29 -6.14 4.24
CA ASP A 129 -5.47 -5.57 3.59
C ASP A 129 -5.43 -4.03 3.66
N LYS A 130 -5.07 -3.49 4.83
CA LYS A 130 -4.90 -2.04 5.01
C LYS A 130 -3.77 -1.46 4.16
N LEU A 131 -2.65 -2.18 4.04
CA LEU A 131 -1.58 -1.79 3.13
C LEU A 131 -2.05 -1.82 1.67
N GLY A 132 -2.92 -2.77 1.31
CA GLY A 132 -3.55 -2.83 0.00
C GLY A 132 -4.36 -1.58 -0.32
N GLU A 133 -5.14 -1.06 0.62
CA GLU A 133 -5.88 0.20 0.46
C GLU A 133 -4.93 1.41 0.29
N LEU A 134 -3.79 1.43 0.98
CA LEU A 134 -2.78 2.47 0.82
C LEU A 134 -2.07 2.40 -0.54
N VAL A 135 -1.84 1.19 -1.05
CA VAL A 135 -1.30 0.97 -2.40
C VAL A 135 -2.31 1.41 -3.46
N ASP A 136 -3.61 1.20 -3.24
CA ASP A 136 -4.67 1.70 -4.11
C ASP A 136 -4.62 3.23 -4.24
N ASP A 137 -4.56 3.93 -3.12
CA ASP A 137 -4.43 5.40 -3.11
C ASP A 137 -3.14 5.84 -3.81
N TRP A 138 -2.04 5.14 -3.57
CA TRP A 138 -0.75 5.46 -4.18
C TRP A 138 -0.73 5.30 -5.69
N ILE A 139 -1.45 4.31 -6.22
CA ILE A 139 -1.57 4.07 -7.67
C ILE A 139 -2.60 5.02 -8.30
N MET A 140 -3.78 5.17 -7.69
CA MET A 140 -4.86 5.96 -8.27
C MET A 140 -4.61 7.46 -8.15
N GLU A 141 -4.26 7.92 -6.94
CA GLU A 141 -4.14 9.35 -6.63
C GLU A 141 -2.69 9.82 -6.58
N GLY A 142 -1.73 8.89 -6.75
CA GLY A 142 -0.31 9.21 -6.67
C GLY A 142 0.18 9.54 -5.26
N ASN A 143 -0.71 9.52 -4.26
CA ASN A 143 -0.42 9.88 -2.87
C ASN A 143 -1.19 8.97 -1.94
N CYS A 144 -0.53 8.40 -0.93
CA CYS A 144 -1.19 7.71 0.15
C CYS A 144 -0.78 8.27 1.50
N PHE A 145 -1.71 8.24 2.43
CA PHE A 145 -1.53 8.77 3.78
C PHE A 145 -2.03 7.77 4.81
N CYS A 146 -1.27 7.60 5.88
CA CYS A 146 -1.72 6.82 7.01
C CYS A 146 -1.28 7.44 8.33
N MET A 147 -1.97 7.09 9.38
CA MET A 147 -1.61 7.41 10.75
C MET A 147 -1.37 6.12 11.51
N VAL A 148 -0.30 6.07 12.29
CA VAL A 148 -0.01 4.96 13.20
C VAL A 148 -0.51 5.33 14.58
N VAL A 149 -1.39 4.49 15.13
CA VAL A 149 -2.02 4.66 16.43
C VAL A 149 -1.79 3.46 17.32
N PHE A 150 -1.84 3.63 18.62
CA PHE A 150 -1.90 2.51 19.55
C PHE A 150 -3.34 2.33 20.01
N VAL A 151 -3.91 1.17 19.77
CA VAL A 151 -5.30 0.84 20.08
C VAL A 151 -5.34 -0.10 21.27
N ASN A 152 -6.20 0.23 22.26
CA ASN A 152 -6.46 -0.62 23.40
C ASN A 152 -7.98 -0.80 23.51
N GLU A 153 -8.46 -1.94 22.99
CA GLU A 153 -9.88 -2.29 23.01
C GLU A 153 -10.19 -3.13 24.24
N GLN A 154 -11.15 -2.69 25.04
CA GLN A 154 -11.70 -3.44 26.15
C GLN A 154 -13.03 -4.05 25.72
N ILE A 155 -13.19 -5.33 25.97
CA ILE A 155 -14.43 -6.06 25.70
C ILE A 155 -15.05 -6.39 27.07
N ASN A 156 -16.28 -6.01 27.27
CA ASN A 156 -17.03 -6.42 28.46
C ASN A 156 -17.41 -7.89 28.31
N GLY A 157 -16.88 -8.76 29.18
CA GLY A 157 -17.30 -10.14 29.28
C GLY A 157 -18.72 -10.28 29.83
N ASP A 158 -19.35 -11.43 29.61
CA ASP A 158 -20.72 -11.73 30.08
C ASP A 158 -20.89 -11.62 31.61
N ASP A 159 -19.77 -11.73 32.35
CA ASP A 159 -19.73 -11.62 33.82
C ASP A 159 -19.39 -10.20 34.32
N GLY A 160 -19.31 -9.20 33.44
CA GLY A 160 -18.93 -7.83 33.78
C GLY A 160 -17.41 -7.65 33.98
N GLU A 161 -16.60 -8.65 33.71
CA GLU A 161 -15.14 -8.52 33.69
C GLU A 161 -14.68 -7.80 32.42
N GLN A 162 -13.82 -6.82 32.56
CA GLN A 162 -13.19 -6.13 31.43
C GLN A 162 -12.07 -7.00 30.85
N LEU A 163 -12.32 -7.61 29.71
CA LEU A 163 -11.33 -8.37 28.96
C LEU A 163 -10.65 -7.47 27.93
N THR A 164 -9.34 -7.58 27.80
CA THR A 164 -8.60 -6.88 26.74
C THR A 164 -8.80 -7.61 25.42
N GLY A 165 -9.56 -7.03 24.52
CA GLY A 165 -9.79 -7.61 23.19
C GLY A 165 -8.55 -7.48 22.29
N TYR A 166 -8.05 -6.27 22.13
CA TYR A 166 -6.84 -5.98 21.39
C TYR A 166 -6.04 -4.88 22.10
N SER A 167 -4.74 -5.08 22.22
CA SER A 167 -3.81 -4.04 22.67
C SER A 167 -2.57 -4.09 21.79
N GLY A 168 -2.34 -3.02 21.03
CA GLY A 168 -1.21 -2.97 20.12
C GLY A 168 -1.28 -1.84 19.10
N PRO A 169 -0.25 -1.72 18.25
CA PRO A 169 -0.21 -0.73 17.19
C PRO A 169 -1.19 -1.09 16.07
N ASP A 170 -1.70 -0.08 15.41
CA ASP A 170 -2.58 -0.21 14.25
C ASP A 170 -2.32 0.92 13.26
N ILE A 171 -2.56 0.66 11.97
CA ILE A 171 -2.53 1.68 10.93
C ILE A 171 -3.95 2.08 10.55
N VAL A 172 -4.15 3.38 10.44
CA VAL A 172 -5.40 3.97 9.98
C VAL A 172 -5.12 4.69 8.66
N ARG A 173 -5.78 4.24 7.60
CA ARG A 173 -5.75 4.92 6.31
C ARG A 173 -6.40 6.29 6.43
N ILE A 174 -5.79 7.30 5.84
CA ILE A 174 -6.36 8.63 5.66
C ILE A 174 -6.63 8.80 4.18
N ALA A 175 -7.91 8.95 3.82
CA ALA A 175 -8.26 9.16 2.42
C ALA A 175 -7.58 10.44 1.90
N PRO A 176 -6.95 10.43 0.71
CA PRO A 176 -6.31 11.61 0.18
C PRO A 176 -7.23 12.82 0.06
N ASN A 177 -8.54 12.62 -0.11
CA ASN A 177 -9.53 13.70 -0.13
C ASN A 177 -9.78 14.34 1.24
N ASP A 178 -9.51 13.62 2.32
CA ASP A 178 -9.80 14.06 3.69
C ASP A 178 -8.57 14.61 4.42
N ILE A 179 -7.46 14.83 3.73
CA ILE A 179 -6.28 15.46 4.28
C ILE A 179 -5.88 16.69 3.47
N VAL A 180 -5.52 17.75 4.16
CA VAL A 180 -4.94 18.95 3.56
C VAL A 180 -3.72 19.40 4.37
N PHE A 181 -2.79 20.06 3.69
CA PHE A 181 -1.58 20.60 4.27
C PHE A 181 -1.05 21.76 3.43
N ASN A 182 -0.15 22.57 4.00
CA ASN A 182 0.44 23.68 3.28
C ASN A 182 1.37 23.15 2.15
N LEU A 183 1.05 23.47 0.90
CA LEU A 183 1.82 23.05 -0.28
C LEU A 183 3.23 23.61 -0.32
N ALA A 184 3.43 24.81 0.21
CA ALA A 184 4.73 25.51 0.19
C ALA A 184 5.71 25.00 1.25
N ALA A 185 5.32 24.04 2.08
CA ALA A 185 6.20 23.48 3.09
C ALA A 185 7.32 22.62 2.46
N SER A 186 8.52 22.73 2.99
CA SER A 186 9.69 21.98 2.50
C SER A 186 9.60 20.47 2.73
N SER A 187 8.75 20.01 3.64
CA SER A 187 8.60 18.62 4.02
C SER A 187 7.20 18.34 4.57
N PHE A 188 6.59 17.25 4.12
CA PHE A 188 5.31 16.79 4.65
C PHE A 188 5.34 16.57 6.18
N ARG A 189 6.44 16.05 6.73
CA ARG A 189 6.55 15.80 8.19
C ARG A 189 6.45 17.08 9.02
N ARG A 190 7.04 18.17 8.53
CA ARG A 190 7.06 19.48 9.23
C ARG A 190 5.83 20.32 8.95
N SER A 191 5.17 20.08 7.83
CA SER A 191 3.97 20.84 7.45
C SER A 191 2.85 20.59 8.45
N PRO A 192 2.15 21.64 8.92
CA PRO A 192 0.88 21.47 9.62
C PRO A 192 -0.14 20.83 8.68
N LYS A 193 -0.98 19.96 9.26
CA LYS A 193 -1.94 19.13 8.52
C LYS A 193 -3.30 19.21 9.18
N ILE A 194 -4.35 19.12 8.36
CA ILE A 194 -5.72 19.00 8.85
C ILE A 194 -6.31 17.74 8.21
N ILE A 195 -6.89 16.89 9.04
CA ILE A 195 -7.59 15.68 8.62
C ILE A 195 -9.06 15.89 8.91
N ARG A 196 -9.90 15.64 7.90
CA ARG A 196 -11.35 15.69 8.04
C ARG A 196 -11.91 14.31 8.28
N SER A 197 -12.85 14.20 9.17
CA SER A 197 -13.68 13.03 9.32
C SER A 197 -15.14 13.42 9.54
N ILE A 198 -16.06 12.57 9.07
CA ILE A 198 -17.48 12.76 9.28
C ILE A 198 -17.95 11.62 10.16
N LYS A 199 -18.52 11.95 11.32
CA LYS A 199 -19.04 10.99 12.27
C LYS A 199 -20.50 11.28 12.59
N SER A 200 -21.26 10.26 12.99
CA SER A 200 -22.57 10.48 13.58
C SER A 200 -22.43 11.01 15.02
N LEU A 201 -23.42 11.70 15.52
CA LEU A 201 -23.46 12.12 16.94
C LEU A 201 -23.38 10.92 17.88
N GLY A 202 -23.95 9.77 17.49
CA GLY A 202 -23.87 8.54 18.27
C GLY A 202 -22.45 7.96 18.34
N GLU A 203 -21.71 7.98 17.24
CA GLU A 203 -20.30 7.58 17.22
C GLU A 203 -19.43 8.52 18.05
N LEU A 204 -19.68 9.83 17.97
CA LEU A 204 -18.97 10.81 18.78
C LEU A 204 -19.26 10.62 20.29
N ALA A 205 -20.52 10.35 20.66
CA ALA A 205 -20.89 10.03 22.03
C ALA A 205 -20.19 8.76 22.53
N ARG A 206 -20.18 7.71 21.71
CA ARG A 206 -19.47 6.46 22.01
C ARG A 206 -17.98 6.67 22.19
N ASP A 207 -17.34 7.44 21.31
CA ASP A 207 -15.93 7.77 21.44
C ASP A 207 -15.60 8.50 22.75
N ILE A 208 -16.52 9.31 23.26
CA ILE A 208 -16.34 10.01 24.55
C ILE A 208 -16.47 9.03 25.73
N GLU A 209 -17.40 8.09 25.66
CA GLU A 209 -17.67 7.14 26.74
C GLU A 209 -16.67 5.98 26.78
N GLU A 210 -16.39 5.35 25.61
CA GLU A 210 -15.59 4.13 25.52
C GLU A 210 -14.10 4.39 25.29
N ARG A 211 -13.72 5.59 24.81
CA ARG A 211 -12.36 5.93 24.44
C ARG A 211 -11.82 7.16 25.20
N PRO A 212 -11.55 7.02 26.50
CA PRO A 212 -10.98 8.09 27.32
C PRO A 212 -9.60 8.55 26.83
N ASP A 213 -8.91 7.72 26.04
CA ASP A 213 -7.65 8.05 25.37
C ASP A 213 -7.80 9.20 24.35
N MET A 214 -9.00 9.37 23.79
CA MET A 214 -9.31 10.48 22.88
C MET A 214 -9.40 11.83 23.58
N LYS A 215 -9.64 11.85 24.90
CA LYS A 215 -9.71 13.04 25.76
C LYS A 215 -10.64 14.13 25.21
N TYR A 216 -11.77 13.75 24.69
CA TYR A 216 -12.78 14.68 24.22
C TYR A 216 -13.51 15.35 25.39
N ALA A 217 -13.78 16.64 25.28
CA ALA A 217 -14.50 17.40 26.29
C ALA A 217 -16.01 17.13 26.23
N ALA A 218 -16.53 16.43 27.24
CA ALA A 218 -17.94 16.04 27.30
C ALA A 218 -18.91 17.23 27.43
N ASP A 219 -18.49 18.32 28.08
CA ASP A 219 -19.28 19.55 28.22
C ASP A 219 -19.52 20.22 26.86
N ILE A 220 -18.55 20.16 25.96
CA ILE A 220 -18.68 20.71 24.59
C ILE A 220 -19.59 19.82 23.75
N PHE A 221 -19.53 18.50 23.92
CA PHE A 221 -20.46 17.59 23.25
C PHE A 221 -21.93 17.93 23.57
N ASN A 222 -22.22 18.22 24.85
CA ASN A 222 -23.57 18.63 25.24
C ASN A 222 -24.02 19.92 24.54
N LYS A 223 -23.12 20.89 24.36
CA LYS A 223 -23.40 22.13 23.60
C LYS A 223 -23.68 21.84 22.12
N ILE A 224 -22.91 20.93 21.51
CA ILE A 224 -23.13 20.50 20.12
C ILE A 224 -24.50 19.83 19.98
N ALA A 225 -24.82 18.91 20.89
CA ALA A 225 -26.10 18.20 20.88
C ALA A 225 -27.30 19.14 21.10
N GLU A 226 -27.15 20.12 21.99
CA GLU A 226 -28.16 21.15 22.26
C GLU A 226 -28.34 22.09 21.04
N ALA A 227 -27.25 22.53 20.44
CA ALA A 227 -27.32 23.33 19.20
C ALA A 227 -28.05 22.59 18.07
N ARG A 228 -27.82 21.26 17.94
CA ARG A 228 -28.54 20.42 16.97
C ARG A 228 -30.04 20.27 17.28
N ARG A 229 -30.42 20.22 18.56
CA ARG A 229 -31.84 20.17 18.98
C ARG A 229 -32.56 21.48 18.74
N MET A 230 -31.89 22.62 18.97
CA MET A 230 -32.48 23.95 18.76
C MET A 230 -32.64 24.35 17.30
N TYR A 231 -31.95 23.66 16.38
CA TYR A 231 -31.96 24.00 14.97
C TYR A 231 -33.21 23.46 14.26
N SER A 232 -34.35 24.05 14.61
CA SER A 232 -35.63 23.77 13.94
C SER A 232 -36.01 24.82 12.89
N GLY A 233 -35.19 25.88 12.65
CA GLY A 233 -35.46 26.96 11.72
C GLY A 233 -34.20 27.50 11.07
N LEU A 234 -34.25 27.67 9.76
CA LEU A 234 -33.21 28.28 8.93
C LEU A 234 -33.10 29.77 9.20
N SER A 235 -31.95 30.25 9.66
CA SER A 235 -31.61 31.67 9.54
C SER A 235 -30.77 31.88 8.27
N THR A 236 -31.10 32.98 7.56
CA THR A 236 -30.55 33.35 6.26
C THR A 236 -29.08 33.84 6.29
N GLU A 237 -28.46 33.88 7.45
CA GLU A 237 -27.09 34.42 7.64
C GLU A 237 -25.95 33.47 7.28
N ASP A 238 -26.24 32.22 6.94
CA ASP A 238 -25.24 31.20 6.70
C ASP A 238 -25.00 30.84 5.22
N ALA A 239 -25.21 31.80 4.28
CA ALA A 239 -25.00 31.53 2.84
C ALA A 239 -23.59 31.02 2.50
N ASN A 240 -22.58 31.45 3.24
CA ASN A 240 -21.20 30.95 3.08
C ASN A 240 -21.02 29.49 3.58
N LYS A 241 -21.74 29.11 4.64
CA LYS A 241 -21.79 27.70 5.07
C LYS A 241 -22.54 26.82 4.08
N TYR A 242 -23.54 27.37 3.38
CA TYR A 242 -24.28 26.67 2.34
C TYR A 242 -23.38 26.20 1.21
N ALA A 243 -22.50 27.09 0.73
CA ALA A 243 -21.54 26.76 -0.32
C ALA A 243 -20.54 25.70 0.13
N GLN A 244 -20.04 25.78 1.37
CA GLN A 244 -19.09 24.82 1.91
C GLN A 244 -19.69 23.41 2.11
N VAL A 245 -20.89 23.33 2.67
CA VAL A 245 -21.59 22.04 2.88
C VAL A 245 -21.97 21.38 1.55
N THR A 246 -22.27 22.17 0.52
CA THR A 246 -22.53 21.65 -0.83
C THR A 246 -21.24 21.11 -1.46
N LEU A 247 -20.10 21.78 -1.29
CA LEU A 247 -18.79 21.29 -1.70
C LEU A 247 -18.38 19.99 -0.98
N ASP A 248 -18.82 19.83 0.25
CA ASP A 248 -18.56 18.62 1.06
C ASP A 248 -19.52 17.45 0.74
N GLY A 249 -20.39 17.60 -0.27
CA GLY A 249 -21.28 16.53 -0.76
C GLY A 249 -22.65 16.47 -0.07
N PHE A 250 -22.98 17.44 0.79
CA PHE A 250 -24.31 17.57 1.38
C PHE A 250 -25.17 18.54 0.55
N GLY A 251 -26.35 18.09 0.14
CA GLY A 251 -27.24 18.88 -0.72
C GLY A 251 -27.77 20.19 -0.11
N SER A 252 -27.77 20.31 1.23
CA SER A 252 -28.11 21.53 1.94
C SER A 252 -27.67 21.51 3.41
N ILE A 253 -27.41 22.67 3.99
CA ILE A 253 -27.12 22.82 5.43
C ILE A 253 -28.23 22.23 6.31
N ALA A 254 -29.48 22.42 5.93
CA ALA A 254 -30.63 21.85 6.68
C ALA A 254 -30.60 20.33 6.66
N GLN A 255 -30.22 19.73 5.56
CA GLN A 255 -30.06 18.27 5.43
C GLN A 255 -28.89 17.76 6.25
N TYR A 256 -27.75 18.44 6.23
CA TYR A 256 -26.59 18.14 7.07
C TYR A 256 -26.93 18.20 8.56
N LEU A 257 -27.55 19.29 9.03
CA LEU A 257 -27.90 19.43 10.43
C LEU A 257 -28.99 18.45 10.91
N LYS A 258 -29.89 18.04 10.02
CA LYS A 258 -30.91 17.01 10.30
C LYS A 258 -30.36 15.58 10.24
N SER A 259 -29.27 15.33 9.54
CA SER A 259 -28.72 14.00 9.33
C SER A 259 -28.09 13.38 10.57
N GLY A 260 -27.84 14.17 11.63
CA GLY A 260 -27.14 13.70 12.82
C GLY A 260 -25.65 13.46 12.63
N PHE A 261 -25.09 13.84 11.47
CA PHE A 261 -23.65 13.80 11.21
C PHE A 261 -22.96 15.11 11.63
N VAL A 262 -21.71 15.00 12.05
CA VAL A 262 -20.86 16.11 12.44
C VAL A 262 -19.54 16.05 11.67
N GLU A 263 -19.09 17.19 11.18
CA GLU A 263 -17.76 17.34 10.59
C GLU A 263 -16.74 17.55 11.70
N ILE A 264 -15.67 16.77 11.66
CA ILE A 264 -14.55 16.85 12.59
C ILE A 264 -13.30 17.20 11.80
N LEU A 265 -12.63 18.26 12.19
CA LEU A 265 -11.35 18.70 11.66
C LEU A 265 -10.27 18.49 12.73
N ASP A 266 -9.37 17.57 12.50
CA ASP A 266 -8.22 17.30 13.36
C ASP A 266 -6.99 18.02 12.80
N PHE A 267 -6.58 19.08 13.45
CA PHE A 267 -5.35 19.81 13.13
C PHE A 267 -4.16 19.18 13.85
N TYR A 268 -3.07 18.98 13.13
CA TYR A 268 -1.79 18.49 13.64
C TYR A 268 -0.67 19.44 13.23
N GLY A 269 0.02 20.02 14.18
CA GLY A 269 1.14 20.91 13.87
C GLY A 269 1.56 21.80 15.03
N ASP A 270 2.43 22.72 14.70
CA ASP A 270 2.91 23.74 15.62
C ASP A 270 2.04 24.99 15.49
N ILE A 271 1.75 25.62 16.62
CA ILE A 271 1.01 26.89 16.67
C ILE A 271 1.88 27.91 17.39
N TYR A 272 2.15 28.99 16.73
CA TYR A 272 2.83 30.13 17.32
C TYR A 272 1.82 31.23 17.67
N ASP A 273 1.73 31.57 18.93
CA ASP A 273 0.89 32.65 19.41
C ASP A 273 1.71 33.93 19.45
N LEU A 274 1.36 34.87 18.57
CA LEU A 274 2.06 36.15 18.40
C LEU A 274 1.89 37.08 19.63
N GLU A 275 0.78 36.94 20.37
CA GLU A 275 0.52 37.83 21.51
C GLU A 275 1.24 37.40 22.77
N THR A 276 1.32 36.09 22.99
CA THR A 276 2.02 35.51 24.15
C THR A 276 3.48 35.17 23.88
N ASP A 277 3.95 35.36 22.62
CA ASP A 277 5.28 34.95 22.12
C ASP A 277 5.62 33.50 22.47
N THR A 278 4.62 32.61 22.39
CA THR A 278 4.75 31.24 22.85
C THR A 278 4.55 30.26 21.66
N LEU A 279 5.47 29.30 21.51
CA LEU A 279 5.38 28.23 20.52
C LEU A 279 4.83 26.96 21.15
N TYR A 280 3.66 26.55 20.73
CA TYR A 280 3.01 25.29 21.08
C TYR A 280 3.37 24.24 20.04
N LYS A 281 4.33 23.35 20.35
CA LYS A 281 4.86 22.34 19.43
C LYS A 281 3.98 21.10 19.40
N ASN A 282 3.75 20.56 18.20
CA ASN A 282 3.10 19.25 17.97
C ASN A 282 1.79 19.08 18.75
N HIS A 283 0.84 19.98 18.54
CA HIS A 283 -0.48 19.87 19.15
C HIS A 283 -1.49 19.27 18.20
N GLN A 284 -2.41 18.49 18.75
CA GLN A 284 -3.63 18.06 18.09
C GLN A 284 -4.78 18.92 18.61
N ILE A 285 -5.49 19.53 17.68
CA ILE A 285 -6.67 20.33 17.99
C ILE A 285 -7.81 19.78 17.15
N THR A 286 -8.84 19.27 17.81
CA THR A 286 -10.02 18.73 17.18
C THR A 286 -11.13 19.77 17.21
N VAL A 287 -11.57 20.20 16.03
CA VAL A 287 -12.64 21.17 15.85
C VAL A 287 -13.86 20.45 15.27
N VAL A 288 -15.01 20.65 15.89
CA VAL A 288 -16.29 20.09 15.44
C VAL A 288 -17.12 21.21 14.80
N ASP A 289 -17.73 20.90 13.65
CA ASP A 289 -18.58 21.82 12.88
C ASP A 289 -17.92 23.19 12.63
N ARG A 290 -16.59 23.21 12.49
CA ARG A 290 -15.76 24.41 12.24
C ARG A 290 -15.89 25.49 13.33
N ARG A 291 -16.45 25.16 14.49
CA ARG A 291 -16.75 26.13 15.56
C ARG A 291 -16.28 25.68 16.94
N TRP A 292 -16.50 24.45 17.34
CA TRP A 292 -16.24 23.99 18.70
C TRP A 292 -14.96 23.19 18.80
N ILE A 293 -14.07 23.58 19.69
CA ILE A 293 -12.86 22.81 20.00
C ILE A 293 -13.21 21.78 21.08
N ILE A 294 -13.19 20.49 20.70
CA ILE A 294 -13.48 19.37 21.62
C ILE A 294 -12.22 18.77 22.23
N ARG A 295 -11.06 18.97 21.59
CA ARG A 295 -9.75 18.49 22.05
C ARG A 295 -8.67 19.49 21.73
N LYS A 296 -7.72 19.68 22.69
CA LYS A 296 -6.58 20.57 22.54
C LYS A 296 -5.42 20.05 23.39
N GLU A 297 -4.55 19.21 22.80
CA GLU A 297 -3.50 18.53 23.53
C GLU A 297 -2.24 18.34 22.70
N PRO A 298 -1.08 18.14 23.33
CA PRO A 298 0.11 17.72 22.62
C PRO A 298 -0.11 16.33 22.02
N VAL A 299 0.25 16.16 20.76
CA VAL A 299 0.17 14.90 20.04
C VAL A 299 1.38 14.02 20.35
N GLU A 300 1.18 12.72 20.26
CA GLU A 300 2.28 11.79 20.30
C GLU A 300 3.15 11.90 19.06
N THR A 301 4.44 11.93 19.28
CA THR A 301 5.40 12.15 18.21
C THR A 301 6.33 10.96 18.06
N TRP A 302 6.65 10.66 16.82
CA TRP A 302 7.76 9.81 16.43
C TRP A 302 8.86 10.69 15.82
N LYS A 303 10.06 10.63 16.37
CA LYS A 303 11.17 11.52 16.00
C LYS A 303 10.81 13.02 16.02
N GLY A 304 9.95 13.43 16.92
CA GLY A 304 9.53 14.83 17.07
C GLY A 304 8.45 15.31 16.11
N PHE A 305 7.82 14.41 15.35
CA PHE A 305 6.73 14.72 14.42
C PHE A 305 5.51 13.86 14.69
N PRO A 306 4.29 14.32 14.34
CA PRO A 306 3.09 13.50 14.41
C PRO A 306 3.26 12.20 13.64
N ASN A 307 2.64 11.11 14.12
CA ASN A 307 2.72 9.78 13.51
C ASN A 307 1.88 9.65 12.25
N ILE A 308 1.96 10.63 11.36
CA ILE A 308 1.26 10.70 10.08
C ILE A 308 2.30 10.59 8.97
N PHE A 309 2.14 9.60 8.11
CA PHE A 309 3.09 9.24 7.05
C PHE A 309 2.47 9.46 5.68
N HIS A 310 3.32 9.80 4.72
CA HIS A 310 2.96 10.06 3.34
C HIS A 310 3.94 9.39 2.39
N ALA A 311 3.42 8.75 1.35
CA ALA A 311 4.22 8.35 0.20
C ALA A 311 3.62 8.91 -1.09
N GLY A 312 4.50 9.45 -1.95
CA GLY A 312 4.13 9.97 -3.26
C GLY A 312 4.76 9.15 -4.37
N TRP A 313 4.02 8.91 -5.46
CA TRP A 313 4.52 8.14 -6.60
C TRP A 313 5.58 8.88 -7.41
N ARG A 314 5.21 10.02 -7.99
CA ARG A 314 6.14 10.90 -8.73
C ARG A 314 6.19 12.25 -8.03
N LYS A 315 7.22 12.42 -7.21
CA LYS A 315 7.41 13.62 -6.41
C LYS A 315 7.84 14.79 -7.28
N ARG A 316 7.34 15.97 -6.92
CA ARG A 316 7.80 17.26 -7.44
C ARG A 316 8.68 17.91 -6.37
N THR A 317 9.70 18.68 -6.80
CA THR A 317 10.61 19.34 -5.86
C THR A 317 9.93 20.42 -5.01
N ASP A 318 8.97 21.13 -5.61
CA ASP A 318 8.35 22.30 -4.99
C ASP A 318 6.87 22.10 -4.65
N ASN A 319 6.36 20.89 -4.77
CA ASN A 319 4.96 20.57 -4.45
C ASN A 319 4.90 19.19 -3.79
N LEU A 320 4.34 19.13 -2.60
CA LEU A 320 4.22 17.89 -1.84
C LEU A 320 3.19 16.91 -2.42
N TRP A 321 2.24 17.38 -3.24
CA TRP A 321 1.33 16.52 -3.98
C TRP A 321 2.06 15.88 -5.17
N SER A 322 2.12 14.58 -5.14
CA SER A 322 2.75 13.76 -6.18
C SER A 322 1.75 13.39 -7.26
N MET A 323 2.26 13.03 -8.43
CA MET A 323 1.47 12.59 -9.56
C MET A 323 1.40 11.07 -9.61
N GLY A 324 0.22 10.52 -9.89
CA GLY A 324 0.02 9.08 -10.03
C GLY A 324 0.53 8.51 -11.37
N PRO A 325 0.72 7.19 -11.46
CA PRO A 325 1.10 6.53 -12.71
C PRO A 325 0.01 6.59 -13.77
N LEU A 326 -1.25 6.62 -13.38
CA LEU A 326 -2.40 6.54 -14.27
C LEU A 326 -2.78 7.88 -14.90
N GLU A 327 -2.46 9.02 -14.25
CA GLU A 327 -2.84 10.36 -14.72
C GLU A 327 -2.39 10.63 -16.17
N ASN A 328 -1.17 10.23 -16.54
CA ASN A 328 -0.67 10.43 -17.90
C ASN A 328 -1.29 9.50 -18.94
N LEU A 329 -2.04 8.50 -18.52
CA LEU A 329 -2.60 7.47 -19.40
C LEU A 329 -4.03 7.79 -19.84
N ILE A 330 -4.72 8.72 -19.15
CA ILE A 330 -6.11 9.11 -19.42
C ILE A 330 -6.29 9.54 -20.88
N GLY A 331 -5.40 10.41 -21.39
CA GLY A 331 -5.49 10.87 -22.77
C GLY A 331 -5.35 9.73 -23.81
N MET A 332 -4.60 8.67 -23.47
CA MET A 332 -4.50 7.49 -24.34
C MET A 332 -5.76 6.62 -24.24
N GLN A 333 -6.31 6.48 -23.03
CA GLN A 333 -7.59 5.79 -22.81
C GLN A 333 -8.73 6.47 -23.60
N TYR A 334 -8.79 7.80 -23.50
CA TYR A 334 -9.73 8.59 -24.30
C TYR A 334 -9.58 8.30 -25.80
N LYS A 335 -8.35 8.32 -26.33
CA LYS A 335 -8.07 8.03 -27.74
C LYS A 335 -8.48 6.61 -28.15
N ILE A 336 -8.27 5.61 -27.30
CA ILE A 336 -8.71 4.23 -27.53
C ILE A 336 -10.23 4.18 -27.66
N ASN A 337 -10.95 4.75 -26.71
CA ASN A 337 -12.41 4.79 -26.71
C ASN A 337 -12.96 5.55 -27.95
N HIS A 338 -12.35 6.67 -28.31
CA HIS A 338 -12.74 7.46 -29.48
C HIS A 338 -12.55 6.65 -30.78
N LEU A 339 -11.42 5.97 -30.95
CA LEU A 339 -11.17 5.16 -32.15
C LEU A 339 -12.12 3.96 -32.25
N GLU A 340 -12.45 3.33 -31.12
CA GLU A 340 -13.39 2.20 -31.12
C GLU A 340 -14.82 2.67 -31.47
N ASN A 341 -15.27 3.79 -30.91
CA ASN A 341 -16.57 4.35 -31.22
C ASN A 341 -16.65 4.83 -32.69
N ALA A 342 -15.59 5.48 -33.19
CA ALA A 342 -15.53 5.87 -34.60
C ALA A 342 -15.56 4.66 -35.55
N LYS A 343 -14.92 3.56 -35.17
CA LYS A 343 -14.99 2.31 -35.93
C LYS A 343 -16.40 1.70 -35.92
N ALA A 344 -17.07 1.75 -34.75
CA ALA A 344 -18.43 1.25 -34.62
C ALA A 344 -19.43 2.08 -35.45
N ASP A 345 -19.30 3.42 -35.38
CA ASP A 345 -20.13 4.33 -36.20
C ASP A 345 -19.92 4.11 -37.70
N ALA A 346 -18.66 3.97 -38.14
CA ALA A 346 -18.36 3.67 -39.56
C ALA A 346 -18.89 2.32 -39.99
N PHE A 347 -18.93 1.33 -39.10
CA PHE A 347 -19.49 0.02 -39.36
C PHE A 347 -21.00 0.09 -39.55
N ASP A 348 -21.70 0.87 -38.73
CA ASP A 348 -23.15 1.11 -38.88
C ASP A 348 -23.48 1.87 -40.15
N GLU A 349 -22.67 2.89 -40.51
CA GLU A 349 -22.82 3.59 -41.79
C GLU A 349 -22.59 2.63 -42.99
N MET A 350 -21.70 1.67 -42.89
CA MET A 350 -21.51 0.65 -43.94
C MET A 350 -22.71 -0.28 -44.07
N LEU A 351 -23.34 -0.65 -42.97
CA LEU A 351 -24.56 -1.48 -42.98
C LEU A 351 -25.76 -0.71 -43.53
N HIS A 352 -25.82 0.60 -43.26
CA HIS A 352 -26.91 1.47 -43.68
C HIS A 352 -26.40 2.56 -44.64
N ALA A 353 -25.58 2.17 -45.63
CA ALA A 353 -24.95 3.09 -46.55
C ALA A 353 -25.93 4.08 -47.18
N ASP A 354 -25.58 5.37 -47.16
CA ASP A 354 -26.35 6.43 -47.78
C ASP A 354 -26.40 6.21 -49.31
N ARG A 355 -27.55 6.53 -49.88
CA ARG A 355 -27.78 6.38 -51.32
C ARG A 355 -27.89 7.75 -51.97
N ALA A 356 -26.97 8.08 -52.85
CA ALA A 356 -27.07 9.25 -53.68
C ALA A 356 -27.89 8.89 -54.95
N VAL A 357 -29.02 9.49 -55.09
CA VAL A 357 -29.86 9.32 -56.27
C VAL A 357 -29.58 10.46 -57.26
N ILE A 358 -29.12 10.10 -58.44
CA ILE A 358 -28.90 11.02 -59.55
C ILE A 358 -30.09 10.90 -60.48
N GLY A 359 -30.88 12.00 -60.64
CA GLY A 359 -32.06 12.03 -61.46
C GLY A 359 -33.27 12.60 -60.73
N ASN A 360 -34.41 12.68 -61.46
CA ASN A 360 -35.64 13.23 -60.88
C ASN A 360 -36.41 12.10 -60.18
N VAL A 361 -36.43 12.14 -58.83
CA VAL A 361 -37.11 11.12 -58.03
C VAL A 361 -38.58 11.45 -57.93
N GLU A 362 -39.45 10.57 -58.46
CA GLU A 362 -40.90 10.72 -58.38
C GLU A 362 -41.47 10.20 -57.06
N GLU A 363 -40.99 9.07 -56.60
CA GLU A 363 -41.50 8.43 -55.40
C GLU A 363 -40.38 7.64 -54.66
N VAL A 364 -40.44 7.63 -53.35
CA VAL A 364 -39.59 6.82 -52.47
C VAL A 364 -40.48 5.91 -51.62
N VAL A 365 -40.49 4.63 -51.92
CA VAL A 365 -41.26 3.65 -51.15
C VAL A 365 -40.30 3.00 -50.13
N THR A 366 -40.65 3.08 -48.84
CA THR A 366 -39.94 2.37 -47.79
C THR A 366 -40.66 1.04 -47.52
N GLU A 367 -40.01 -0.07 -47.78
CA GLU A 367 -40.54 -1.40 -47.50
C GLU A 367 -40.55 -1.72 -46.01
N GLU A 368 -41.28 -2.76 -45.58
CA GLU A 368 -41.41 -3.14 -44.16
C GLU A 368 -40.07 -3.54 -43.52
N ASP A 369 -39.10 -3.96 -44.30
CA ASP A 369 -37.73 -4.29 -43.89
C ASP A 369 -36.80 -3.08 -43.76
N GLY A 370 -37.31 -1.85 -44.01
CA GLY A 370 -36.54 -0.61 -44.00
C GLY A 370 -35.81 -0.29 -45.33
N THR A 371 -35.93 -1.17 -46.35
CA THR A 371 -35.34 -0.93 -47.67
C THR A 371 -36.07 0.18 -48.40
N LYS A 372 -35.35 1.18 -48.92
CA LYS A 372 -35.92 2.28 -49.70
C LYS A 372 -35.81 2.03 -51.18
N THR A 373 -36.93 1.95 -51.87
CA THR A 373 -37.01 1.85 -53.33
C THR A 373 -37.26 3.23 -53.93
N TYR A 374 -36.43 3.64 -54.88
CA TYR A 374 -36.48 4.92 -55.53
C TYR A 374 -37.02 4.77 -56.95
N TYR A 375 -38.11 5.47 -57.29
CA TYR A 375 -38.66 5.51 -58.63
C TYR A 375 -38.15 6.78 -59.31
N ILE A 376 -37.42 6.63 -60.43
CA ILE A 376 -36.81 7.74 -61.19
C ILE A 376 -37.53 7.90 -62.50
N SER A 377 -38.07 9.11 -62.80
CA SER A 377 -38.97 9.36 -63.91
C SER A 377 -38.31 9.32 -65.29
N ASP A 378 -37.03 9.69 -65.41
CA ASP A 378 -36.36 9.86 -66.72
C ASP A 378 -35.62 8.61 -67.24
N GLY A 379 -35.63 7.51 -66.54
CA GLY A 379 -34.96 6.27 -66.94
C GLY A 379 -33.44 6.37 -67.14
N GLN A 380 -32.83 7.54 -66.85
CA GLN A 380 -31.39 7.83 -66.93
C GLN A 380 -30.76 8.11 -65.56
N GLY A 381 -31.49 7.84 -64.48
CA GLY A 381 -30.97 8.02 -63.13
C GLY A 381 -30.10 6.85 -62.70
N ASP A 382 -29.20 7.15 -61.80
CA ASP A 382 -28.31 6.16 -61.18
C ASP A 382 -28.41 6.29 -59.63
N VAL A 383 -28.40 5.18 -58.94
CA VAL A 383 -28.37 5.12 -57.50
C VAL A 383 -26.97 4.69 -57.07
N LYS A 384 -26.19 5.59 -56.56
CA LYS A 384 -24.85 5.30 -56.05
C LYS A 384 -24.90 5.14 -54.56
N LEU A 385 -24.40 4.03 -54.07
CA LEU A 385 -24.11 3.83 -52.67
C LEU A 385 -22.88 4.69 -52.27
N ILE A 386 -23.04 5.55 -51.32
CA ILE A 386 -21.92 6.30 -50.72
C ILE A 386 -21.38 5.44 -49.61
N HIS A 387 -20.24 4.84 -49.83
CA HIS A 387 -19.55 4.09 -48.79
C HIS A 387 -18.68 5.05 -47.96
N PRO A 388 -18.73 4.98 -46.63
CA PRO A 388 -17.81 5.72 -45.78
C PRO A 388 -16.36 5.25 -45.98
N ASP A 389 -15.42 6.04 -45.54
CA ASP A 389 -14.00 5.72 -45.67
C ASP A 389 -13.64 4.47 -44.81
N THR A 390 -13.33 3.38 -45.49
CA THR A 390 -12.99 2.08 -44.88
C THR A 390 -11.66 2.10 -44.13
N THR A 391 -10.85 3.17 -44.23
CA THR A 391 -9.59 3.30 -43.51
C THR A 391 -9.79 3.35 -42.00
N VAL A 392 -10.95 3.79 -41.50
CA VAL A 392 -11.32 3.81 -40.09
C VAL A 392 -11.38 2.38 -39.52
N LEU A 393 -11.71 1.36 -40.31
CA LEU A 393 -11.74 -0.03 -39.87
C LEU A 393 -10.33 -0.58 -39.54
N GLN A 394 -9.27 0.11 -40.00
CA GLN A 394 -7.88 -0.23 -39.63
C GLN A 394 -7.42 0.36 -38.29
N ALA A 395 -8.33 1.01 -37.55
CA ALA A 395 -8.05 1.61 -36.25
C ALA A 395 -7.52 0.59 -35.21
N ASP A 396 -7.82 -0.71 -35.39
CA ASP A 396 -7.35 -1.78 -34.50
C ASP A 396 -5.82 -1.78 -34.29
N PHE A 397 -5.06 -1.46 -35.34
CA PHE A 397 -3.61 -1.34 -35.24
C PHE A 397 -3.19 -0.17 -34.33
N GLN A 398 -3.89 0.98 -34.43
CA GLN A 398 -3.61 2.15 -33.59
C GLN A 398 -4.09 1.93 -32.16
N ILE A 399 -5.24 1.27 -31.96
CA ILE A 399 -5.75 0.91 -30.64
C ILE A 399 -4.72 0.04 -29.93
N LYS A 400 -4.27 -1.04 -30.58
CA LYS A 400 -3.26 -1.93 -30.02
C LYS A 400 -1.93 -1.23 -29.74
N ALA A 401 -1.47 -0.36 -30.62
CA ALA A 401 -0.26 0.42 -30.41
C ALA A 401 -0.39 1.39 -29.21
N ASN A 402 -1.58 1.97 -28.98
CA ASN A 402 -1.83 2.80 -27.80
C ASN A 402 -1.90 1.96 -26.52
N GLU A 403 -2.51 0.78 -26.55
CA GLU A 403 -2.52 -0.15 -25.43
C GLU A 403 -1.10 -0.56 -25.01
N ASP A 404 -0.26 -0.95 -25.97
CA ASP A 404 1.12 -1.34 -25.72
C ASP A 404 1.95 -0.17 -25.14
N ARG A 405 1.70 1.07 -25.61
CA ARG A 405 2.32 2.28 -25.04
C ARG A 405 1.84 2.56 -23.62
N MET A 406 0.54 2.39 -23.34
CA MET A 406 0.00 2.57 -21.99
C MET A 406 0.66 1.63 -21.00
N GLU A 407 0.81 0.34 -21.35
CA GLU A 407 1.50 -0.64 -20.51
C GLU A 407 2.97 -0.27 -20.27
N ALA A 408 3.68 0.17 -21.32
CA ALA A 408 5.08 0.59 -21.20
C ALA A 408 5.25 1.84 -20.32
N TYR A 409 4.37 2.83 -20.45
CA TYR A 409 4.43 4.06 -19.64
C TYR A 409 4.00 3.86 -18.18
N ALA A 410 3.08 2.93 -17.93
CA ALA A 410 2.69 2.54 -16.58
C ALA A 410 3.81 1.83 -15.81
N GLY A 411 4.82 1.32 -16.50
CA GLY A 411 5.86 0.48 -15.91
C GLY A 411 5.38 -0.93 -15.59
N ALA A 412 4.30 -1.37 -16.24
CA ALA A 412 3.73 -2.71 -16.15
C ALA A 412 3.83 -3.42 -17.51
N PRO A 413 5.04 -3.72 -18.02
CA PRO A 413 5.18 -4.38 -19.30
C PRO A 413 4.58 -5.78 -19.27
N ARG A 414 4.11 -6.26 -20.41
CA ARG A 414 3.45 -7.58 -20.57
C ARG A 414 4.27 -8.73 -20.02
N GLU A 415 5.58 -8.66 -20.16
CA GLU A 415 6.49 -9.68 -19.66
C GLU A 415 6.52 -9.73 -18.12
N ALA A 416 6.39 -8.58 -17.44
CA ALA A 416 6.24 -8.54 -15.98
C ALA A 416 4.90 -9.12 -15.51
N MET A 417 3.90 -9.15 -16.39
CA MET A 417 2.59 -9.78 -16.17
C MET A 417 2.57 -11.28 -16.56
N GLY A 418 3.72 -11.87 -16.89
CA GLY A 418 3.80 -13.28 -17.31
C GLY A 418 3.35 -13.55 -18.75
N ILE A 419 3.03 -12.53 -19.51
CA ILE A 419 2.62 -12.67 -20.93
C ILE A 419 3.88 -12.72 -21.80
N ARG A 420 4.10 -13.88 -22.41
CA ARG A 420 5.27 -14.12 -23.26
C ARG A 420 5.14 -13.37 -24.58
N THR A 421 6.07 -12.45 -24.87
CA THR A 421 6.15 -11.83 -26.20
C THR A 421 6.62 -12.85 -27.23
N PRO A 422 5.91 -13.01 -28.38
CA PRO A 422 6.34 -13.93 -29.42
C PRO A 422 7.64 -13.43 -30.06
N GLY A 423 8.60 -14.32 -30.21
CA GLY A 423 9.91 -14.09 -30.84
C GLY A 423 10.96 -15.03 -30.27
N GLU A 424 11.85 -15.56 -31.12
CA GLU A 424 13.01 -16.31 -30.68
C GLU A 424 14.05 -15.34 -30.06
N LYS A 425 14.05 -15.26 -28.73
CA LYS A 425 15.07 -14.51 -27.98
C LYS A 425 15.95 -15.49 -27.22
N THR A 426 17.25 -15.21 -27.17
CA THR A 426 18.18 -16.01 -26.35
C THR A 426 17.87 -15.82 -24.85
N LYS A 427 18.14 -16.84 -24.05
CA LYS A 427 17.95 -16.77 -22.56
C LYS A 427 18.61 -15.53 -21.94
N PHE A 428 19.74 -15.11 -22.49
CA PHE A 428 20.48 -13.94 -22.01
C PHE A 428 19.80 -12.62 -22.37
N GLU A 429 19.26 -12.50 -23.59
CA GLU A 429 18.50 -11.31 -24.02
C GLU A 429 17.21 -11.16 -23.22
N VAL A 430 16.48 -12.24 -22.97
CA VAL A 430 15.28 -12.24 -22.13
C VAL A 430 15.63 -11.77 -20.71
N ALA A 431 16.64 -12.35 -20.09
CA ALA A 431 17.07 -11.98 -18.74
C ALA A 431 17.56 -10.52 -18.66
N THR A 432 18.25 -10.02 -19.69
CA THR A 432 18.74 -8.64 -19.72
C THR A 432 17.61 -7.63 -19.94
N LEU A 433 16.63 -7.96 -20.79
CA LEU A 433 15.45 -7.14 -21.02
C LEU A 433 14.53 -7.10 -19.80
N ASP A 434 14.31 -8.25 -19.15
CA ASP A 434 13.51 -8.35 -17.92
C ASP A 434 14.16 -7.55 -16.78
N ASN A 435 15.48 -7.62 -16.63
CA ASN A 435 16.22 -6.81 -15.65
C ASN A 435 16.15 -5.31 -15.95
N ALA A 436 16.18 -4.91 -17.23
CA ALA A 436 16.10 -3.50 -17.60
C ALA A 436 14.70 -2.91 -17.42
N ARG A 437 13.66 -3.68 -17.72
CA ARG A 437 12.25 -3.29 -17.60
C ARG A 437 11.76 -3.30 -16.15
N GLY A 438 12.26 -4.24 -15.35
CA GLY A 438 11.97 -4.33 -13.93
C GLY A 438 12.58 -3.22 -13.06
N ARG A 439 13.54 -2.44 -13.57
CA ARG A 439 14.26 -1.42 -12.77
C ARG A 439 13.36 -0.32 -12.24
N LEU A 440 12.41 0.17 -13.03
CA LEU A 440 11.47 1.20 -12.58
C LEU A 440 10.57 0.67 -11.46
N PHE A 441 10.08 -0.55 -11.63
CA PHE A 441 9.26 -1.22 -10.64
C PHE A 441 10.03 -1.44 -9.34
N GLN A 442 11.25 -2.00 -9.41
CA GLN A 442 12.12 -2.21 -8.25
C GLN A 442 12.48 -0.90 -7.55
N PHE A 443 12.79 0.15 -8.33
CA PHE A 443 13.07 1.47 -7.77
C PHE A 443 11.88 2.03 -7.02
N LYS A 444 10.67 1.96 -7.60
CA LYS A 444 9.45 2.45 -6.97
C LYS A 444 9.06 1.64 -5.73
N THR A 445 9.20 0.32 -5.78
CA THR A 445 8.97 -0.54 -4.62
C THR A 445 9.95 -0.21 -3.50
N GLY A 446 11.25 -0.12 -3.79
CA GLY A 446 12.27 0.23 -2.80
C GLY A 446 12.10 1.65 -2.24
N GLU A 447 11.66 2.61 -3.05
CA GLU A 447 11.32 3.96 -2.58
C GLU A 447 10.13 3.94 -1.61
N PHE A 448 9.08 3.19 -1.93
CA PHE A 448 7.91 3.02 -1.06
C PHE A 448 8.26 2.30 0.24
N GLU A 449 9.04 1.21 0.17
CA GLU A 449 9.52 0.48 1.34
C GLU A 449 10.31 1.38 2.29
N SER A 450 11.36 2.05 1.77
CA SER A 450 12.30 2.80 2.60
C SER A 450 11.73 4.08 3.20
N GLN A 451 10.83 4.76 2.49
CA GLN A 451 10.29 6.06 2.90
C GLN A 451 8.96 5.98 3.65
N PHE A 452 8.21 4.88 3.47
CA PHE A 452 6.88 4.76 4.02
C PHE A 452 6.74 3.55 4.93
N VAL A 453 6.97 2.35 4.41
CA VAL A 453 6.74 1.12 5.17
C VAL A 453 7.69 0.99 6.36
N GLU A 454 8.98 1.28 6.17
CA GLU A 454 9.96 1.23 7.27
C GLU A 454 9.65 2.26 8.37
N ASP A 455 9.22 3.46 7.99
CA ASP A 455 8.85 4.49 8.95
C ASP A 455 7.61 4.08 9.75
N ILE A 456 6.60 3.46 9.12
CA ILE A 456 5.41 2.92 9.79
C ILE A 456 5.81 1.84 10.79
N LEU A 457 6.57 0.83 10.37
CA LEU A 457 6.99 -0.28 11.23
C LEU A 457 7.81 0.19 12.43
N ASN A 458 8.71 1.15 12.22
CA ASN A 458 9.49 1.74 13.30
C ASN A 458 8.62 2.56 14.27
N ALA A 459 7.62 3.29 13.77
CA ALA A 459 6.66 4.01 14.60
C ALA A 459 5.79 3.04 15.43
N GLU A 460 5.36 1.91 14.85
CA GLU A 460 4.62 0.87 15.57
C GLU A 460 5.41 0.29 16.74
N VAL A 461 6.71 0.05 16.56
CA VAL A 461 7.60 -0.41 17.66
C VAL A 461 7.72 0.65 18.74
N GLU A 462 7.93 1.90 18.38
CA GLU A 462 8.07 3.00 19.35
C GLU A 462 6.80 3.23 20.17
N LEU A 463 5.63 3.23 19.51
CA LEU A 463 4.34 3.31 20.20
C LEU A 463 4.12 2.11 21.13
N SER A 464 4.46 0.91 20.66
CA SER A 464 4.37 -0.30 21.49
C SER A 464 5.28 -0.22 22.71
N ARG A 465 6.50 0.27 22.57
CA ARG A 465 7.42 0.52 23.69
C ARG A 465 6.85 1.49 24.72
N LYS A 466 6.16 2.53 24.24
CA LYS A 466 5.58 3.55 25.11
C LYS A 466 4.37 3.04 25.86
N TYR A 467 3.42 2.42 25.16
CA TYR A 467 2.11 2.07 25.72
C TYR A 467 2.05 0.72 26.42
N LEU A 468 2.81 -0.28 25.96
CA LEU A 468 2.88 -1.57 26.67
C LEU A 468 3.29 -1.41 28.15
N ALA A 469 4.02 -0.33 28.46
CA ALA A 469 4.45 -0.02 29.82
C ALA A 469 3.35 0.56 30.71
N SER A 470 2.37 1.24 30.13
CA SER A 470 1.33 1.95 30.89
C SER A 470 0.14 1.05 31.25
N THR A 471 -0.02 -0.08 30.55
CA THR A 471 -1.21 -0.95 30.69
C THR A 471 -1.01 -2.18 31.56
N ASN A 472 0.13 -2.37 32.25
CA ASN A 472 0.48 -3.59 32.99
C ASN A 472 0.29 -4.89 32.17
N GLY A 473 0.13 -4.78 30.85
CA GLY A 473 -0.17 -5.87 29.95
C GLY A 473 1.08 -6.44 29.33
N SER A 474 1.33 -7.69 29.58
CA SER A 474 2.14 -8.53 28.73
C SER A 474 1.32 -8.88 27.49
N ALA A 475 1.87 -8.66 26.30
CA ALA A 475 1.25 -9.15 25.09
C ALA A 475 1.71 -10.60 24.86
N THR A 476 0.79 -11.54 24.86
CA THR A 476 1.09 -12.93 24.54
C THR A 476 1.34 -13.08 23.04
N VAL A 477 2.49 -13.62 22.67
CA VAL A 477 2.93 -13.78 21.29
C VAL A 477 3.39 -15.20 21.05
N GLU A 478 3.07 -15.71 19.87
CA GLU A 478 3.53 -17.02 19.40
C GLU A 478 4.98 -16.91 18.91
N ILE A 479 5.90 -17.59 19.57
CA ILE A 479 7.33 -17.62 19.23
C ILE A 479 7.73 -19.06 18.98
N VAL A 480 8.55 -19.28 17.95
CA VAL A 480 9.20 -20.59 17.75
C VAL A 480 10.40 -20.68 18.68
N ASP A 481 10.38 -21.64 19.58
CA ASP A 481 11.51 -21.90 20.49
C ASP A 481 12.68 -22.50 19.69
N GLU A 482 13.82 -21.82 19.72
CA GLU A 482 15.03 -22.23 18.99
C GLU A 482 15.56 -23.61 19.42
N THR A 483 15.20 -24.06 20.62
CA THR A 483 15.71 -25.34 21.15
C THR A 483 14.83 -26.53 20.80
N THR A 484 13.54 -26.32 20.72
CA THR A 484 12.56 -27.40 20.49
C THR A 484 11.90 -27.33 19.11
N GLY A 485 12.01 -26.22 18.39
CA GLY A 485 11.27 -25.97 17.14
C GLY A 485 9.75 -25.86 17.35
N ALA A 486 9.28 -25.95 18.60
CA ALA A 486 7.87 -25.89 18.91
C ALA A 486 7.39 -24.44 19.01
N LYS A 487 6.14 -24.20 18.61
CA LYS A 487 5.47 -22.93 18.80
C LYS A 487 5.04 -22.79 20.26
N VAL A 488 5.62 -21.82 20.96
CA VAL A 488 5.33 -21.54 22.37
C VAL A 488 4.74 -20.14 22.49
N PHE A 489 3.67 -20.02 23.25
CA PHE A 489 3.13 -18.72 23.62
C PHE A 489 3.97 -18.12 24.74
N ARG A 490 4.48 -16.92 24.52
CA ARG A 490 5.27 -16.18 25.50
C ARG A 490 4.76 -14.77 25.66
N ASP A 491 4.73 -14.32 26.90
CA ASP A 491 4.40 -12.93 27.21
C ASP A 491 5.61 -12.04 26.96
N ILE A 492 5.38 -11.00 26.16
CA ILE A 492 6.38 -9.99 25.83
C ILE A 492 6.18 -8.77 26.73
N SER A 493 7.25 -8.39 27.41
CA SER A 493 7.32 -7.19 28.23
C SER A 493 7.94 -6.01 27.48
N LYS A 494 7.80 -4.80 28.02
CA LYS A 494 8.50 -3.61 27.51
C LYS A 494 10.00 -3.84 27.36
N ALA A 495 10.62 -4.54 28.31
CA ALA A 495 12.06 -4.83 28.28
C ALA A 495 12.50 -5.63 27.06
N ASP A 496 11.62 -6.48 26.53
CA ASP A 496 11.88 -7.30 25.34
C ASP A 496 11.84 -6.45 24.05
N LEU A 497 11.09 -5.35 24.04
CA LEU A 497 11.00 -4.42 22.90
C LEU A 497 12.13 -3.37 22.88
N THR A 498 12.99 -3.28 23.88
CA THR A 498 14.04 -2.26 24.02
C THR A 498 15.34 -2.58 23.28
N ALA A 499 15.34 -3.33 22.20
CA ALA A 499 16.54 -3.53 21.41
C ALA A 499 16.88 -2.27 20.58
N ASN A 500 18.18 -1.90 20.53
CA ASN A 500 18.65 -0.83 19.68
C ASN A 500 18.71 -1.32 18.23
N GLY A 501 18.03 -0.63 17.33
CA GLY A 501 18.01 -0.99 15.92
C GLY A 501 16.80 -0.42 15.21
N LYS A 502 16.70 -0.72 13.93
CA LYS A 502 15.61 -0.30 13.04
C LYS A 502 15.07 -1.50 12.28
N ILE A 503 13.78 -1.47 12.01
CA ILE A 503 13.16 -2.40 11.09
C ILE A 503 13.44 -1.93 9.67
N GLN A 504 13.81 -2.89 8.83
CA GLN A 504 13.98 -2.69 7.40
C GLN A 504 13.03 -3.64 6.66
N ALA A 505 12.31 -3.09 5.69
CA ALA A 505 11.51 -3.88 4.77
C ALA A 505 12.44 -4.59 3.78
N GLN A 506 12.13 -5.83 3.44
CA GLN A 506 12.94 -6.65 2.53
C GLN A 506 12.11 -7.21 1.37
N GLY A 507 10.87 -6.78 1.17
CA GLY A 507 9.96 -7.35 0.20
C GLY A 507 10.53 -7.41 -1.21
N ALA A 508 10.90 -6.27 -1.80
CA ALA A 508 11.44 -6.22 -3.16
C ALA A 508 12.83 -6.86 -3.30
N ALA A 509 13.70 -6.69 -2.29
CA ALA A 509 15.04 -7.24 -2.28
C ALA A 509 15.07 -8.72 -1.91
N HIS A 510 14.04 -9.21 -1.22
CA HIS A 510 13.98 -10.56 -0.66
C HIS A 510 14.06 -11.63 -1.75
N TYR A 511 13.25 -11.54 -2.80
CA TYR A 511 13.27 -12.53 -3.89
C TYR A 511 14.57 -12.59 -4.66
N ALA A 512 15.14 -11.43 -5.00
CA ALA A 512 16.43 -11.38 -5.69
C ALA A 512 17.54 -11.97 -4.82
N ARG A 513 17.53 -11.66 -3.53
CA ARG A 513 18.50 -12.15 -2.56
C ARG A 513 18.32 -13.64 -2.27
N MET A 514 17.08 -14.13 -2.14
CA MET A 514 16.77 -15.55 -1.94
C MET A 514 17.18 -16.39 -3.14
N ALA A 515 16.85 -15.97 -4.35
CA ALA A 515 17.27 -16.66 -5.57
C ALA A 515 18.81 -16.75 -5.65
N GLN A 516 19.52 -15.68 -5.32
CA GLN A 516 20.97 -15.63 -5.31
C GLN A 516 21.58 -16.48 -4.18
N LEU A 517 20.96 -16.50 -3.00
CA LEU A 517 21.39 -17.34 -1.89
C LEU A 517 21.17 -18.82 -2.17
N VAL A 518 20.05 -19.20 -2.78
CA VAL A 518 19.78 -20.59 -3.19
C VAL A 518 20.82 -21.05 -4.23
N GLN A 519 21.13 -20.23 -5.22
CA GLN A 519 22.17 -20.52 -6.21
C GLN A 519 23.55 -20.65 -5.57
N ASN A 520 23.89 -19.76 -4.65
CA ASN A 520 25.18 -19.78 -3.94
C ASN A 520 25.27 -21.02 -3.02
N LEU A 521 24.19 -21.40 -2.35
CA LEU A 521 24.12 -22.61 -1.53
C LEU A 521 24.20 -23.89 -2.37
N GLN A 522 23.56 -23.93 -3.54
CA GLN A 522 23.70 -25.04 -4.47
C GLN A 522 25.14 -25.18 -4.97
N GLY A 523 25.77 -24.05 -5.32
CA GLY A 523 27.19 -24.03 -5.70
C GLY A 523 28.12 -24.49 -4.57
N MET A 524 27.84 -24.06 -3.33
CA MET A 524 28.59 -24.44 -2.15
C MET A 524 28.40 -25.94 -1.80
N MET A 525 27.16 -26.45 -1.95
CA MET A 525 26.92 -27.91 -1.76
C MET A 525 27.66 -28.77 -2.78
N GLN A 526 27.75 -28.33 -4.04
CA GLN A 526 28.55 -29.05 -5.04
C GLN A 526 30.03 -29.08 -4.69
N LEU A 527 30.58 -27.96 -4.20
CA LEU A 527 31.98 -27.90 -3.72
C LEU A 527 32.21 -28.78 -2.49
N MET A 528 31.26 -28.77 -1.55
CA MET A 528 31.31 -29.61 -0.35
C MET A 528 31.23 -31.11 -0.66
N MET A 529 30.52 -31.51 -1.73
CA MET A 529 30.47 -32.93 -2.15
C MET A 529 31.80 -33.41 -2.77
N GLN A 530 32.62 -32.47 -3.25
CA GLN A 530 33.89 -32.76 -3.90
C GLN A 530 35.07 -32.78 -2.91
N ASP A 531 34.95 -32.13 -1.75
CA ASP A 531 36.02 -31.98 -0.78
C ASP A 531 35.61 -32.47 0.61
N GLN A 532 36.24 -33.53 1.07
CA GLN A 532 35.93 -34.20 2.33
C GLN A 532 36.38 -33.39 3.56
N GLU A 533 37.39 -32.53 3.44
CA GLU A 533 37.79 -31.61 4.51
C GLU A 533 36.80 -30.47 4.69
N MET A 534 36.22 -29.97 3.62
CA MET A 534 35.17 -28.96 3.70
C MET A 534 33.90 -29.45 4.40
N GLN A 535 33.55 -30.74 4.30
CA GLN A 535 32.40 -31.32 4.99
C GLN A 535 32.53 -31.27 6.52
N LEU A 536 33.76 -31.34 7.06
CA LEU A 536 34.02 -31.26 8.50
C LEU A 536 33.78 -29.85 9.08
N HIS A 537 33.92 -28.82 8.26
CA HIS A 537 33.77 -27.42 8.69
C HIS A 537 32.31 -26.90 8.61
N PHE A 538 31.43 -27.59 7.90
CA PHE A 538 30.02 -27.21 7.75
C PHE A 538 29.11 -28.28 8.39
N PRO A 539 28.62 -28.06 9.62
CA PRO A 539 27.70 -28.98 10.26
C PRO A 539 26.40 -29.08 9.44
N SER A 540 26.03 -30.31 9.08
CA SER A 540 24.84 -30.61 8.25
C SER A 540 23.54 -30.06 8.84
N THR A 541 23.44 -30.01 10.17
CA THR A 541 22.30 -29.44 10.90
C THR A 541 22.16 -27.95 10.66
N ARG A 542 23.24 -27.17 10.61
CA ARG A 542 23.17 -25.72 10.33
C ARG A 542 22.89 -25.43 8.87
N LEU A 543 23.35 -26.29 7.97
CA LEU A 543 22.99 -26.20 6.55
C LEU A 543 21.51 -26.50 6.34
N ALA A 544 21.00 -27.55 6.99
CA ALA A 544 19.58 -27.88 6.94
C ALA A 544 18.71 -26.75 7.51
N GLN A 545 19.14 -26.12 8.60
CA GLN A 545 18.47 -24.92 9.14
C GLN A 545 18.51 -23.72 8.17
N ALA A 546 19.64 -23.47 7.54
CA ALA A 546 19.74 -22.42 6.53
C ALA A 546 18.84 -22.70 5.31
N PHE A 547 18.68 -23.98 4.92
CA PHE A 547 17.72 -24.38 3.90
C PHE A 547 16.26 -24.21 4.36
N GLU A 548 15.95 -24.57 5.60
CA GLU A 548 14.63 -24.40 6.19
C GLU A 548 14.24 -22.91 6.24
N GLU A 549 15.18 -22.05 6.67
CA GLU A 549 15.03 -20.59 6.67
C GLU A 549 14.85 -20.04 5.25
N LEU A 550 15.66 -20.51 4.29
CA LEU A 550 15.59 -20.08 2.90
C LEU A 550 14.35 -20.56 2.17
N MET A 551 13.85 -21.76 2.48
CA MET A 551 12.63 -22.32 1.90
C MET A 551 11.37 -21.90 2.65
N GLU A 552 11.51 -21.05 3.68
CA GLU A 552 10.41 -20.59 4.54
C GLU A 552 9.60 -21.70 5.24
N PHE A 553 10.24 -22.84 5.48
CA PHE A 553 9.65 -23.96 6.23
C PHE A 553 9.87 -23.88 7.74
N GLU A 554 10.41 -22.75 8.25
CA GLU A 554 10.67 -22.56 9.70
C GLU A 554 9.43 -22.85 10.57
N ASP A 555 8.24 -22.50 10.07
CA ASP A 555 6.98 -22.75 10.78
C ASP A 555 6.61 -24.23 10.89
N GLN A 556 7.23 -25.09 10.09
CA GLN A 556 6.96 -26.53 10.10
C GLN A 556 7.92 -27.29 11.02
N GLY A 557 9.02 -26.64 11.45
CA GLY A 557 10.00 -27.23 12.36
C GLY A 557 10.57 -28.57 11.86
N LEU A 558 10.84 -28.64 10.54
CA LEU A 558 11.32 -29.86 9.90
C LEU A 558 12.72 -30.23 10.38
N VAL A 559 13.54 -29.23 10.70
CA VAL A 559 14.91 -29.43 11.19
C VAL A 559 14.95 -29.30 12.70
N GLN A 560 15.04 -30.42 13.40
CA GLN A 560 15.23 -30.44 14.84
C GLN A 560 16.71 -30.35 15.18
N LEU A 561 17.11 -29.30 15.93
CA LEU A 561 18.48 -29.10 16.42
C LEU A 561 18.98 -30.22 17.34
N TYR A 562 18.09 -30.90 18.03
CA TYR A 562 18.35 -31.97 18.98
C TYR A 562 17.56 -33.24 18.67
N GLY A 563 17.75 -33.75 17.47
CA GLY A 563 17.27 -35.10 17.14
C GLY A 563 18.08 -36.15 17.87
N ARG A 564 17.73 -36.47 19.12
CA ARG A 564 18.45 -37.47 19.96
C ARG A 564 18.68 -38.81 19.26
N ILE A 565 17.92 -39.14 18.24
CA ILE A 565 18.03 -40.38 17.48
C ILE A 565 18.86 -40.17 16.21
N SER A 566 18.70 -39.07 15.48
CA SER A 566 19.46 -38.79 14.27
C SER A 566 20.93 -38.46 14.57
N GLU A 567 21.22 -37.72 15.63
CA GLU A 567 22.61 -37.45 16.07
C GLU A 567 23.34 -38.74 16.51
N ARG A 568 22.65 -39.63 17.21
CA ARG A 568 23.25 -40.93 17.56
C ARG A 568 23.50 -41.80 16.32
N LEU A 569 22.62 -41.81 15.35
CA LEU A 569 22.80 -42.53 14.10
C LEU A 569 23.87 -41.90 13.20
N GLU A 570 23.98 -40.60 13.14
CA GLU A 570 25.06 -39.91 12.43
C GLU A 570 26.39 -40.05 13.14
N ALA A 571 26.43 -39.89 14.45
CA ALA A 571 27.63 -40.15 15.23
C ALA A 571 28.10 -41.62 15.10
N GLN A 572 27.18 -42.61 15.06
CA GLN A 572 27.52 -44.00 14.78
C GLN A 572 28.00 -44.19 13.33
N ARG A 573 27.43 -43.55 12.35
CA ARG A 573 27.90 -43.62 10.96
C ARG A 573 29.25 -42.97 10.78
N LEU A 574 29.50 -41.82 11.43
CA LEU A 574 30.79 -41.13 11.41
C LEU A 574 31.87 -41.95 12.14
N SER A 575 31.55 -42.58 13.30
CA SER A 575 32.49 -43.45 13.97
C SER A 575 32.80 -44.72 13.17
N GLN A 576 31.82 -45.33 12.52
CA GLN A 576 32.02 -46.46 11.62
C GLN A 576 32.79 -46.08 10.34
N ALA A 577 32.61 -44.85 9.82
CA ALA A 577 33.41 -44.38 8.70
C ALA A 577 34.86 -44.06 9.11
N ALA A 578 35.05 -43.47 10.29
CA ALA A 578 36.39 -43.22 10.86
C ALA A 578 37.13 -44.54 11.20
N ASP A 579 36.42 -45.53 11.75
CA ASP A 579 37.00 -46.84 11.99
C ASP A 579 37.40 -47.58 10.70
N LYS A 580 36.62 -47.43 9.63
CA LYS A 580 36.98 -47.98 8.30
C LYS A 580 38.17 -47.26 7.68
N THR A 581 38.30 -45.94 7.83
CA THR A 581 39.47 -45.19 7.36
C THR A 581 40.72 -45.53 8.15
N LEU A 582 40.62 -45.63 9.48
CA LEU A 582 41.72 -46.10 10.35
C LEU A 582 42.13 -47.53 10.05
N GLN A 583 41.20 -48.44 9.74
CA GLN A 583 41.51 -49.79 9.31
C GLN A 583 42.19 -49.82 7.94
N HIS A 584 41.86 -48.91 7.05
CA HIS A 584 42.51 -48.79 5.75
C HIS A 584 43.90 -48.17 5.85
N GLU A 585 44.09 -47.16 6.68
CA GLU A 585 45.42 -46.58 6.97
C GLU A 585 46.31 -47.54 7.75
N GLY A 586 45.75 -48.24 8.73
CA GLY A 586 46.49 -49.30 9.46
C GLY A 586 46.87 -50.48 8.59
N ALA A 587 46.11 -50.79 7.54
CA ALA A 587 46.45 -51.84 6.57
C ALA A 587 47.56 -51.42 5.58
N VAL A 588 47.65 -50.11 5.32
CA VAL A 588 48.69 -49.53 4.44
C VAL A 588 50.03 -49.44 5.20
N ASP A 589 50.01 -49.07 6.47
CA ASP A 589 51.24 -48.91 7.27
C ASP A 589 51.90 -50.27 7.67
N THR A 590 51.12 -51.36 7.74
CA THR A 590 51.66 -52.68 8.02
C THR A 590 52.36 -53.34 6.82
N THR A 591 52.22 -52.82 5.62
CA THR A 591 52.86 -53.29 4.39
C THR A 591 54.15 -52.56 4.01
N SER A 592 54.51 -51.49 4.68
CA SER A 592 55.66 -50.63 4.25
C SER A 592 56.94 -50.78 5.11
N ASN A 593 56.95 -51.57 6.20
CA ASN A 593 58.15 -51.69 7.07
C ASN A 593 58.47 -53.07 7.47
N VAL A 594 58.82 -53.96 6.52
CA VAL A 594 59.64 -55.14 6.82
C VAL A 594 60.78 -55.22 5.80
N PRO A 595 62.04 -54.89 6.19
CA PRO A 595 63.18 -55.14 5.33
C PRO A 595 63.60 -56.62 5.51
N GLY A 596 63.47 -57.37 4.42
CA GLY A 596 64.18 -58.61 4.25
C GLY A 596 63.39 -59.91 4.37
N GLN A 597 62.60 -60.23 3.35
CA GLN A 597 62.42 -61.63 2.95
C GLN A 597 62.35 -61.70 1.40
N PRO A 598 62.97 -62.77 0.81
CA PRO A 598 63.13 -62.83 -0.64
C PRO A 598 61.87 -63.21 -1.37
N GLU A 599 61.75 -62.67 -2.56
CA GLU A 599 60.71 -62.95 -3.56
C GLU A 599 60.43 -64.46 -3.70
N GLN A 600 59.18 -64.86 -3.48
CA GLN A 600 58.62 -66.07 -4.05
C GLN A 600 57.67 -65.71 -5.20
N THR A 601 58.11 -66.18 -6.34
CA THR A 601 57.38 -66.11 -7.61
C THR A 601 56.02 -66.82 -7.50
N PRO A 602 54.97 -66.29 -8.03
CA PRO A 602 53.67 -66.96 -8.07
C PRO A 602 53.61 -67.97 -9.19
N GLN A 603 53.42 -69.25 -8.79
CA GLN A 603 53.01 -70.28 -9.74
C GLN A 603 51.54 -70.25 -10.05
N GLY A 604 51.27 -70.24 -11.30
CA GLY A 604 50.26 -70.89 -12.11
C GLY A 604 48.83 -70.99 -11.61
N VAL A 605 47.99 -70.35 -12.35
CA VAL A 605 46.53 -70.54 -12.48
C VAL A 605 46.27 -71.86 -13.18
N PRO A 606 45.27 -72.65 -12.78
CA PRO A 606 44.52 -73.44 -13.73
C PRO A 606 43.06 -72.95 -13.81
N THR A 607 42.70 -72.69 -15.02
CA THR A 607 41.35 -72.60 -15.57
C THR A 607 40.47 -73.76 -15.13
N GLN A 608 39.32 -73.50 -14.63
CA GLN A 608 38.02 -74.01 -15.06
C GLN A 608 36.87 -73.05 -14.66
#